data_5a60a70f966b35b97ede526da2e9f428
#
_entry.id   5a60a70f966b35b97ede526da2e9f428
#
_cell.length_a   1.000
_cell.length_b   1.000
_cell.length_c   1.000
_cell.angle_alpha   90.00
_cell.angle_beta   90.00
_cell.angle_gamma   90.00
#
_symmetry.space_group_name_H-M   'P 1'
#
loop_
_entity.id
_entity.type
_entity.pdbx_description
1 polymer ?
#
loop_
_entity_poly.entity_id
_entity_poly.type
_entity_poly.pdbx_seq_one_letter_code
_entity_poly.pdbx_strand_id
1 'polypeptide(L)'
;MKVLLTLTDVEPAVRLNAMLEGAGIQTALVSPMDDIAGALAREKPDVIVLTGGLSEPSTVHLVRRQLWNGASVVGLADVADASVMARLRELGYSEVYAKPADLDEVAAGIRRLGDRRRLAQETGLIGESEPLREVLVKIEQMAPVSSTVLIEGESGTGKELVARALHRLSPRRAKPFIAVNIGALPETLLESELFGHEKGAFTGAAERRLGRFELANGGTLFLDEIGEAPPSTQVKLLRVLEQRELMRVGGTQPIKVDVRVVAATNRPLREEVEAGRFRADLYYRLDVLTIYLPPLRDRREDIPLLVRSFVQEFSKAHDRAFHGISADAMQILTDYEWPGNVRELRNLIESMVVLSPGREITAADIPRELREGGRARLLPVHVGPVLRAQDAAGGRELEFIVRSLVELKLQMEELRRRVDEVRSDRGVRGEMVGEVHAVPATPALGVPAFEESAPRPAALEIPAKATMAEIERAAIVHALAEWKGNRRKAAEALGIGERTLYRKLKEYNLADGL
;
A
#
# COMPACT_ATOMS: atom_id res chain seq x y z
N MET A 1 -1.13 0.39 -29.98
CA MET A 1 -2.19 -0.56 -29.64
C MET A 1 -2.22 -1.66 -30.69
N LYS A 2 -2.29 -2.91 -30.24
CA LYS A 2 -2.34 -4.08 -31.12
C LYS A 2 -3.63 -4.86 -30.84
N VAL A 3 -4.38 -5.18 -31.88
CA VAL A 3 -5.67 -5.86 -31.80
C VAL A 3 -5.58 -7.21 -32.51
N LEU A 4 -6.01 -8.29 -31.85
CA LEU A 4 -6.12 -9.61 -32.44
C LEU A 4 -7.60 -9.91 -32.69
N LEU A 5 -7.96 -10.30 -33.94
CA LEU A 5 -9.32 -10.64 -34.32
C LEU A 5 -9.37 -12.11 -34.70
N THR A 6 -10.37 -12.84 -34.19
CA THR A 6 -10.64 -14.22 -34.64
C THR A 6 -11.47 -14.21 -35.90
N LEU A 7 -11.22 -15.15 -36.83
CA LEU A 7 -11.95 -15.33 -38.09
C LEU A 7 -13.07 -16.38 -37.95
N THR A 8 -13.69 -16.51 -36.78
CA THR A 8 -14.83 -17.42 -36.59
C THR A 8 -16.02 -16.96 -37.42
N ASP A 9 -16.24 -15.65 -37.52
CA ASP A 9 -17.12 -15.00 -38.46
C ASP A 9 -16.28 -14.07 -39.36
N VAL A 10 -16.11 -14.47 -40.61
CA VAL A 10 -15.10 -13.86 -41.51
C VAL A 10 -15.51 -12.47 -41.96
N GLU A 11 -16.78 -12.24 -42.30
CA GLU A 11 -17.21 -10.95 -42.87
C GLU A 11 -17.01 -9.79 -41.89
N PRO A 12 -17.56 -9.82 -40.65
CA PRO A 12 -17.37 -8.73 -39.72
C PRO A 12 -15.90 -8.61 -39.29
N ALA A 13 -15.15 -9.70 -39.19
CA ALA A 13 -13.72 -9.67 -38.82
C ALA A 13 -12.88 -8.92 -39.86
N VAL A 14 -13.04 -9.22 -41.14
CA VAL A 14 -12.29 -8.58 -42.25
C VAL A 14 -12.66 -7.09 -42.38
N ARG A 15 -13.95 -6.76 -42.29
CA ARG A 15 -14.40 -5.37 -42.35
C ARG A 15 -13.85 -4.54 -41.17
N LEU A 16 -13.95 -5.10 -39.96
CA LEU A 16 -13.43 -4.46 -38.76
C LEU A 16 -11.89 -4.29 -38.82
N ASN A 17 -11.19 -5.31 -39.36
CA ASN A 17 -9.76 -5.22 -39.59
C ASN A 17 -9.40 -4.03 -40.49
N ALA A 18 -10.07 -3.90 -41.65
CA ALA A 18 -9.83 -2.79 -42.58
C ALA A 18 -10.08 -1.41 -41.92
N MET A 19 -11.15 -1.30 -41.12
CA MET A 19 -11.47 -0.06 -40.37
C MET A 19 -10.43 0.29 -39.34
N LEU A 20 -9.91 -0.70 -38.58
CA LEU A 20 -8.90 -0.48 -37.54
C LEU A 20 -7.53 -0.14 -38.16
N GLU A 21 -7.14 -0.83 -39.24
CA GLU A 21 -5.90 -0.52 -39.98
C GLU A 21 -5.95 0.89 -40.61
N GLY A 22 -7.12 1.24 -41.19
CA GLY A 22 -7.36 2.61 -41.71
C GLY A 22 -7.25 3.70 -40.61
N ALA A 23 -7.49 3.33 -39.36
CA ALA A 23 -7.30 4.21 -38.19
C ALA A 23 -5.87 4.13 -37.58
N GLY A 24 -4.91 3.44 -38.23
CA GLY A 24 -3.53 3.30 -37.77
C GLY A 24 -3.32 2.33 -36.61
N ILE A 25 -4.27 1.44 -36.36
CA ILE A 25 -4.19 0.41 -35.31
C ILE A 25 -3.60 -0.86 -35.92
N GLN A 26 -2.59 -1.43 -35.28
CA GLN A 26 -1.99 -2.69 -35.72
C GLN A 26 -2.97 -3.85 -35.42
N THR A 27 -3.24 -4.67 -36.42
CA THR A 27 -4.14 -5.79 -36.30
C THR A 27 -3.45 -7.12 -36.64
N ALA A 28 -3.97 -8.21 -36.10
CA ALA A 28 -3.59 -9.58 -36.44
C ALA A 28 -4.84 -10.42 -36.54
N LEU A 29 -5.00 -11.14 -37.68
CA LEU A 29 -6.09 -12.04 -37.91
C LEU A 29 -5.67 -13.47 -37.56
N VAL A 30 -6.52 -14.21 -36.84
CA VAL A 30 -6.26 -15.58 -36.43
C VAL A 30 -7.45 -16.46 -36.81
N SER A 31 -7.19 -17.52 -37.58
CA SER A 31 -8.22 -18.51 -37.95
C SER A 31 -8.57 -19.38 -36.73
N PRO A 32 -9.83 -19.87 -36.63
CA PRO A 32 -10.21 -20.86 -35.63
C PRO A 32 -9.40 -22.18 -35.71
N MET A 33 -8.78 -22.43 -36.89
CA MET A 33 -7.94 -23.61 -37.11
C MET A 33 -6.50 -23.42 -36.64
N ASP A 34 -6.09 -22.19 -36.34
CA ASP A 34 -4.76 -21.87 -35.87
C ASP A 34 -4.66 -22.06 -34.35
N ASP A 35 -3.40 -22.20 -33.85
CA ASP A 35 -3.16 -22.17 -32.43
C ASP A 35 -3.30 -20.73 -31.90
N ILE A 36 -4.53 -20.41 -31.40
CA ILE A 36 -4.86 -19.12 -30.82
C ILE A 36 -3.93 -18.82 -29.63
N ALA A 37 -3.57 -19.83 -28.81
CA ALA A 37 -2.70 -19.62 -27.66
C ALA A 37 -1.28 -19.23 -28.08
N GLY A 38 -0.75 -19.86 -29.11
CA GLY A 38 0.54 -19.51 -29.71
C GLY A 38 0.53 -18.14 -30.38
N ALA A 39 -0.56 -17.78 -31.06
CA ALA A 39 -0.76 -16.45 -31.64
C ALA A 39 -0.77 -15.36 -30.54
N LEU A 40 -1.50 -15.56 -29.46
CA LEU A 40 -1.55 -14.65 -28.32
C LEU A 40 -0.16 -14.46 -27.65
N ALA A 41 0.62 -15.54 -27.53
CA ALA A 41 1.96 -15.47 -26.96
C ALA A 41 2.94 -14.68 -27.84
N ARG A 42 2.83 -14.80 -29.17
CA ARG A 42 3.68 -14.08 -30.15
C ARG A 42 3.29 -12.63 -30.27
N GLU A 43 1.98 -12.38 -30.47
CA GLU A 43 1.46 -11.08 -30.84
C GLU A 43 1.28 -10.13 -29.63
N LYS A 44 1.05 -10.70 -28.43
CA LYS A 44 0.81 -9.99 -27.17
C LYS A 44 -0.18 -8.82 -27.36
N PRO A 45 -1.41 -9.10 -27.82
CA PRO A 45 -2.37 -8.07 -28.18
C PRO A 45 -2.83 -7.29 -26.93
N ASP A 46 -3.18 -6.03 -27.13
CA ASP A 46 -3.82 -5.20 -26.12
C ASP A 46 -5.31 -5.50 -26.01
N VAL A 47 -5.95 -5.78 -27.16
CA VAL A 47 -7.36 -6.11 -27.27
C VAL A 47 -7.52 -7.36 -28.13
N ILE A 48 -8.41 -8.25 -27.72
CA ILE A 48 -8.78 -9.47 -28.45
C ILE A 48 -10.24 -9.36 -28.84
N VAL A 49 -10.56 -9.52 -30.11
CA VAL A 49 -11.93 -9.53 -30.62
C VAL A 49 -12.31 -10.93 -31.01
N LEU A 50 -13.31 -11.50 -30.34
CA LEU A 50 -13.85 -12.81 -30.62
C LEU A 50 -15.15 -12.66 -31.42
N THR A 51 -15.14 -13.14 -32.65
CA THR A 51 -16.26 -12.96 -33.60
C THR A 51 -17.30 -14.09 -33.54
N GLY A 52 -17.12 -15.07 -32.65
CA GLY A 52 -18.06 -16.18 -32.43
C GLY A 52 -17.58 -17.15 -31.37
N GLY A 53 -18.41 -18.15 -31.04
CA GLY A 53 -18.05 -19.19 -30.07
C GLY A 53 -17.86 -18.70 -28.61
N LEU A 54 -18.51 -17.59 -28.24
CA LEU A 54 -18.23 -16.86 -26.98
C LEU A 54 -18.50 -17.69 -25.72
N SER A 55 -19.42 -18.63 -25.76
CA SER A 55 -19.79 -19.47 -24.62
C SER A 55 -19.14 -20.86 -24.65
N GLU A 56 -18.29 -21.14 -25.62
CA GLU A 56 -17.56 -22.41 -25.68
C GLU A 56 -16.56 -22.54 -24.53
N PRO A 57 -16.42 -23.75 -23.94
CA PRO A 57 -15.52 -23.94 -22.79
C PRO A 57 -14.07 -23.51 -23.05
N SER A 58 -13.54 -23.76 -24.26
CA SER A 58 -12.20 -23.35 -24.70
C SER A 58 -12.07 -21.84 -24.74
N THR A 59 -13.06 -21.14 -25.28
CA THR A 59 -13.12 -19.69 -25.38
C THR A 59 -13.24 -19.04 -23.98
N VAL A 60 -14.12 -19.58 -23.14
CA VAL A 60 -14.27 -19.10 -21.76
C VAL A 60 -12.97 -19.24 -20.97
N HIS A 61 -12.26 -20.38 -21.12
CA HIS A 61 -10.96 -20.57 -20.50
C HIS A 61 -9.92 -19.57 -21.02
N LEU A 62 -9.91 -19.33 -22.32
CA LEU A 62 -9.05 -18.32 -22.95
C LEU A 62 -9.35 -16.92 -22.42
N VAL A 63 -10.61 -16.51 -22.37
CA VAL A 63 -11.05 -15.21 -21.85
C VAL A 63 -10.57 -15.02 -20.41
N ARG A 64 -10.85 -15.99 -19.53
CA ARG A 64 -10.39 -15.95 -18.13
C ARG A 64 -8.87 -15.81 -18.01
N ARG A 65 -8.13 -16.58 -18.82
CA ARG A 65 -6.66 -16.47 -18.83
C ARG A 65 -6.17 -15.09 -19.30
N GLN A 66 -6.81 -14.53 -20.34
CA GLN A 66 -6.43 -13.22 -20.87
C GLN A 66 -6.78 -12.07 -19.93
N LEU A 67 -7.82 -12.19 -19.15
CA LEU A 67 -8.12 -11.25 -18.06
C LEU A 67 -6.95 -11.11 -17.09
N TRP A 68 -6.34 -12.22 -16.69
CA TRP A 68 -5.17 -12.21 -15.81
C TRP A 68 -3.89 -11.73 -16.52
N ASN A 69 -3.84 -11.82 -17.86
CA ASN A 69 -2.73 -11.31 -18.67
C ASN A 69 -2.89 -9.81 -19.02
N GLY A 70 -4.01 -9.18 -18.64
CA GLY A 70 -4.27 -7.77 -18.83
C GLY A 70 -4.71 -7.38 -20.25
N ALA A 71 -5.07 -8.31 -21.11
CA ALA A 71 -5.68 -8.02 -22.40
C ALA A 71 -7.20 -7.84 -22.25
N SER A 72 -7.76 -6.81 -22.88
CA SER A 72 -9.21 -6.62 -22.95
C SER A 72 -9.82 -7.55 -23.99
N VAL A 73 -10.96 -8.18 -23.70
CA VAL A 73 -11.64 -9.08 -24.62
C VAL A 73 -12.99 -8.51 -25.03
N VAL A 74 -13.19 -8.37 -26.33
CA VAL A 74 -14.44 -7.91 -26.94
C VAL A 74 -15.13 -9.11 -27.63
N GLY A 75 -16.43 -9.28 -27.43
CA GLY A 75 -17.19 -10.38 -28.00
C GLY A 75 -18.28 -9.88 -28.95
N LEU A 76 -18.43 -10.55 -30.11
CA LEU A 76 -19.60 -10.39 -31.00
C LEU A 76 -20.56 -11.56 -30.77
N ALA A 77 -21.66 -11.33 -30.04
CA ALA A 77 -22.63 -12.34 -29.65
C ALA A 77 -23.67 -12.57 -30.75
N ASP A 78 -24.07 -13.83 -31.01
CA ASP A 78 -25.05 -14.17 -32.00
C ASP A 78 -26.50 -13.87 -31.56
N VAL A 79 -26.71 -13.54 -30.28
CA VAL A 79 -28.00 -13.28 -29.65
C VAL A 79 -28.00 -11.95 -28.92
N ALA A 80 -29.03 -11.13 -29.18
CA ALA A 80 -29.23 -9.82 -28.54
C ALA A 80 -30.05 -9.93 -27.22
N ASP A 81 -29.79 -10.94 -26.40
CA ASP A 81 -30.47 -11.14 -25.13
C ASP A 81 -29.65 -10.49 -23.98
N ALA A 82 -30.31 -9.61 -23.21
CA ALA A 82 -29.67 -8.88 -22.12
C ALA A 82 -29.08 -9.82 -21.05
N SER A 83 -29.69 -10.96 -20.79
CA SER A 83 -29.21 -11.95 -19.82
C SER A 83 -27.94 -12.65 -20.30
N VAL A 84 -27.87 -12.97 -21.61
CA VAL A 84 -26.69 -13.55 -22.26
C VAL A 84 -25.53 -12.54 -22.22
N MET A 85 -25.82 -11.28 -22.55
CA MET A 85 -24.83 -10.19 -22.55
C MET A 85 -24.28 -9.95 -21.15
N ALA A 86 -25.13 -9.96 -20.12
CA ALA A 86 -24.71 -9.83 -18.73
C ALA A 86 -23.81 -11.00 -18.33
N ARG A 87 -24.20 -12.23 -18.65
CA ARG A 87 -23.41 -13.44 -18.35
C ARG A 87 -22.03 -13.43 -19.05
N LEU A 88 -21.95 -12.95 -20.29
CA LEU A 88 -20.66 -12.82 -20.98
C LEU A 88 -19.75 -11.81 -20.29
N ARG A 89 -20.30 -10.68 -19.80
CA ARG A 89 -19.53 -9.72 -19.00
C ARG A 89 -19.03 -10.34 -17.69
N GLU A 90 -19.84 -11.14 -17.00
CA GLU A 90 -19.42 -11.90 -15.81
C GLU A 90 -18.29 -12.91 -16.12
N LEU A 91 -18.29 -13.50 -17.32
CA LEU A 91 -17.22 -14.38 -17.78
C LEU A 91 -15.91 -13.63 -18.06
N GLY A 92 -15.96 -12.28 -18.16
CA GLY A 92 -14.79 -11.43 -18.29
C GLY A 92 -14.63 -10.72 -19.62
N TYR A 93 -15.64 -10.67 -20.44
CA TYR A 93 -15.63 -9.81 -21.62
C TYR A 93 -15.71 -8.34 -21.21
N SER A 94 -14.80 -7.53 -21.74
CA SER A 94 -14.76 -6.08 -21.47
C SER A 94 -15.92 -5.34 -22.15
N GLU A 95 -16.22 -5.71 -23.38
CA GLU A 95 -17.39 -5.24 -24.13
C GLU A 95 -17.99 -6.39 -24.94
N VAL A 96 -19.32 -6.38 -25.09
CA VAL A 96 -20.06 -7.39 -25.87
C VAL A 96 -21.08 -6.68 -26.75
N TYR A 97 -21.08 -7.00 -28.04
CA TYR A 97 -21.98 -6.45 -29.04
C TYR A 97 -22.83 -7.58 -29.67
N ALA A 98 -24.10 -7.32 -29.87
CA ALA A 98 -24.99 -8.28 -30.52
C ALA A 98 -24.88 -8.21 -32.06
N LYS A 99 -24.92 -9.34 -32.76
CA LYS A 99 -25.01 -9.40 -34.22
C LYS A 99 -26.45 -9.20 -34.70
N PRO A 100 -26.67 -8.48 -35.83
CA PRO A 100 -25.67 -7.77 -36.63
C PRO A 100 -25.11 -6.55 -35.89
N ALA A 101 -23.78 -6.51 -35.65
CA ALA A 101 -23.15 -5.45 -34.93
C ALA A 101 -22.85 -4.25 -35.82
N ASP A 102 -23.08 -3.04 -35.33
CA ASP A 102 -22.55 -1.84 -35.94
C ASP A 102 -21.04 -1.81 -35.77
N LEU A 103 -20.30 -2.03 -36.86
CA LEU A 103 -18.84 -2.11 -36.82
C LEU A 103 -18.18 -0.76 -36.49
N ASP A 104 -18.83 0.38 -36.73
CA ASP A 104 -18.35 1.68 -36.31
C ASP A 104 -18.41 1.81 -34.78
N GLU A 105 -19.49 1.29 -34.17
CA GLU A 105 -19.62 1.25 -32.71
C GLU A 105 -18.58 0.31 -32.07
N VAL A 106 -18.37 -0.88 -32.65
CA VAL A 106 -17.33 -1.84 -32.20
C VAL A 106 -15.94 -1.22 -32.30
N ALA A 107 -15.62 -0.59 -33.43
CA ALA A 107 -14.33 0.08 -33.64
C ALA A 107 -14.12 1.25 -32.64
N ALA A 108 -15.17 2.01 -32.34
CA ALA A 108 -15.14 3.06 -31.32
C ALA A 108 -14.90 2.47 -29.92
N GLY A 109 -15.54 1.35 -29.57
CA GLY A 109 -15.33 0.61 -28.32
C GLY A 109 -13.88 0.14 -28.17
N ILE A 110 -13.31 -0.47 -29.21
CA ILE A 110 -11.91 -0.91 -29.23
C ILE A 110 -10.95 0.28 -29.01
N ARG A 111 -11.22 1.42 -29.66
CA ARG A 111 -10.42 2.63 -29.45
C ARG A 111 -10.51 3.13 -28.01
N ARG A 112 -11.72 3.19 -27.44
CA ARG A 112 -11.92 3.55 -26.02
C ARG A 112 -11.11 2.65 -25.08
N LEU A 113 -11.12 1.33 -25.30
CA LEU A 113 -10.32 0.38 -24.51
C LEU A 113 -8.82 0.65 -24.63
N GLY A 114 -8.33 0.96 -25.83
CA GLY A 114 -6.94 1.31 -26.07
C GLY A 114 -6.52 2.62 -25.41
N ASP A 115 -7.35 3.65 -25.53
CA ASP A 115 -7.08 4.97 -24.90
C ASP A 115 -7.10 4.87 -23.38
N ARG A 116 -8.04 4.12 -22.79
CA ARG A 116 -8.07 3.83 -21.34
C ARG A 116 -6.79 3.15 -20.88
N ARG A 117 -6.33 2.14 -21.62
CA ARG A 117 -5.10 1.42 -21.28
C ARG A 117 -3.87 2.34 -21.35
N ARG A 118 -3.78 3.17 -22.40
CA ARG A 118 -2.71 4.16 -22.53
C ARG A 118 -2.73 5.13 -21.35
N LEU A 119 -3.90 5.68 -21.02
CA LEU A 119 -4.05 6.62 -19.93
C LEU A 119 -3.70 5.97 -18.57
N ALA A 120 -4.12 4.73 -18.33
CA ALA A 120 -3.74 3.97 -17.14
C ALA A 120 -2.21 3.78 -17.06
N GLN A 121 -1.53 3.50 -18.17
CA GLN A 121 -0.07 3.39 -18.21
C GLN A 121 0.62 4.74 -17.98
N GLU A 122 0.11 5.82 -18.58
CA GLU A 122 0.65 7.16 -18.43
C GLU A 122 0.41 7.75 -17.03
N THR A 123 -0.75 7.48 -16.43
CA THR A 123 -1.11 8.01 -15.10
C THR A 123 -0.72 7.09 -13.96
N GLY A 124 -0.66 5.78 -14.19
CA GLY A 124 -0.55 4.75 -13.16
C GLY A 124 -1.85 4.52 -12.38
N LEU A 125 -2.96 5.17 -12.79
CA LEU A 125 -4.28 4.99 -12.19
C LEU A 125 -5.02 3.86 -12.91
N ILE A 126 -5.44 2.86 -12.15
CA ILE A 126 -6.10 1.66 -12.65
C ILE A 126 -7.55 1.70 -12.21
N GLY A 127 -8.48 1.57 -13.15
CA GLY A 127 -9.92 1.50 -12.91
C GLY A 127 -10.73 1.98 -14.10
N GLU A 128 -12.02 1.66 -14.06
CA GLU A 128 -13.01 1.99 -15.10
C GLU A 128 -14.29 2.60 -14.52
N SER A 129 -14.38 2.75 -13.22
CA SER A 129 -15.52 3.36 -12.55
C SER A 129 -15.74 4.80 -12.98
N GLU A 130 -17.00 5.25 -12.98
CA GLU A 130 -17.34 6.62 -13.36
C GLU A 130 -16.64 7.67 -12.50
N PRO A 131 -16.55 7.52 -11.15
CA PRO A 131 -15.82 8.48 -10.32
C PRO A 131 -14.33 8.59 -10.69
N LEU A 132 -13.68 7.50 -11.09
CA LEU A 132 -12.28 7.55 -11.50
C LEU A 132 -12.12 8.17 -12.90
N ARG A 133 -13.09 7.97 -13.80
CA ARG A 133 -13.08 8.62 -15.12
C ARG A 133 -13.17 10.14 -15.00
N GLU A 134 -14.00 10.66 -14.10
CA GLU A 134 -14.05 12.10 -13.81
C GLU A 134 -12.70 12.64 -13.33
N VAL A 135 -12.00 11.89 -12.48
CA VAL A 135 -10.64 12.25 -12.03
C VAL A 135 -9.68 12.31 -13.21
N LEU A 136 -9.71 11.33 -14.11
CA LEU A 136 -8.83 11.30 -15.29
C LEU A 136 -9.09 12.47 -16.24
N VAL A 137 -10.37 12.82 -16.49
CA VAL A 137 -10.75 14.00 -17.27
C VAL A 137 -10.22 15.29 -16.63
N LYS A 138 -10.37 15.44 -15.30
CA LYS A 138 -9.82 16.60 -14.58
C LYS A 138 -8.29 16.66 -14.69
N ILE A 139 -7.59 15.53 -14.58
CA ILE A 139 -6.15 15.48 -14.77
C ILE A 139 -5.74 15.99 -16.16
N GLU A 140 -6.40 15.52 -17.22
CA GLU A 140 -6.11 15.97 -18.61
C GLU A 140 -6.34 17.46 -18.80
N GLN A 141 -7.45 17.99 -18.25
CA GLN A 141 -7.79 19.42 -18.33
C GLN A 141 -6.83 20.30 -17.53
N MET A 142 -6.40 19.83 -16.35
CA MET A 142 -5.58 20.64 -15.43
C MET A 142 -4.07 20.47 -15.66
N ALA A 143 -3.64 19.38 -16.31
CA ALA A 143 -2.21 19.14 -16.54
C ALA A 143 -1.51 20.26 -17.33
N PRO A 144 -2.08 20.85 -18.40
CA PRO A 144 -1.45 21.93 -19.16
C PRO A 144 -1.34 23.25 -18.40
N VAL A 145 -2.17 23.43 -17.36
CA VAL A 145 -2.30 24.71 -16.63
C VAL A 145 -1.21 24.82 -15.57
N SER A 146 -0.63 26.00 -15.38
CA SER A 146 0.42 26.25 -14.38
C SER A 146 -0.11 26.57 -12.98
N SER A 147 -1.42 26.64 -12.79
CA SER A 147 -2.07 26.91 -11.49
C SER A 147 -1.80 25.81 -10.48
N THR A 148 -1.94 26.16 -9.21
CA THR A 148 -1.91 25.20 -8.10
C THR A 148 -3.07 24.20 -8.23
N VAL A 149 -2.80 22.94 -7.94
CA VAL A 149 -3.81 21.88 -7.88
C VAL A 149 -3.82 21.29 -6.48
N LEU A 150 -5.00 21.26 -5.88
CA LEU A 150 -5.26 20.58 -4.61
C LEU A 150 -5.88 19.21 -4.88
N ILE A 151 -5.32 18.15 -4.30
CA ILE A 151 -5.82 16.78 -4.41
C ILE A 151 -6.36 16.37 -3.03
N GLU A 152 -7.64 16.17 -2.95
CA GLU A 152 -8.33 15.74 -1.73
C GLU A 152 -8.69 14.26 -1.83
N GLY A 153 -8.67 13.55 -0.71
CA GLY A 153 -9.07 12.14 -0.63
C GLY A 153 -8.41 11.42 0.53
N GLU A 154 -8.97 10.31 0.91
CA GLU A 154 -8.49 9.50 2.04
C GLU A 154 -7.05 8.99 1.84
N SER A 155 -6.43 8.57 2.95
CA SER A 155 -5.11 7.94 2.89
C SER A 155 -5.16 6.66 2.05
N GLY A 156 -4.12 6.43 1.23
CA GLY A 156 -4.02 5.21 0.42
C GLY A 156 -4.86 5.19 -0.86
N THR A 157 -5.57 6.27 -1.23
CA THR A 157 -6.38 6.32 -2.47
C THR A 157 -5.57 6.47 -3.75
N GLY A 158 -4.31 6.96 -3.67
CA GLY A 158 -3.41 7.15 -4.82
C GLY A 158 -3.14 8.61 -5.19
N LYS A 159 -3.26 9.57 -4.26
CA LYS A 159 -3.04 11.01 -4.50
C LYS A 159 -1.69 11.34 -5.14
N GLU A 160 -0.62 10.62 -4.76
CA GLU A 160 0.69 10.80 -5.39
C GLU A 160 0.70 10.40 -6.88
N LEU A 161 -0.06 9.35 -7.27
CA LEU A 161 -0.18 8.95 -8.69
C LEU A 161 -0.85 10.06 -9.50
N VAL A 162 -1.89 10.71 -8.95
CA VAL A 162 -2.55 11.88 -9.56
C VAL A 162 -1.55 13.03 -9.74
N ALA A 163 -0.75 13.34 -8.71
CA ALA A 163 0.25 14.40 -8.80
C ALA A 163 1.33 14.10 -9.86
N ARG A 164 1.78 12.85 -9.93
CA ARG A 164 2.72 12.40 -10.96
C ARG A 164 2.12 12.45 -12.36
N ALA A 165 0.83 12.11 -12.52
CA ALA A 165 0.11 12.20 -13.77
C ALA A 165 -0.03 13.66 -14.24
N LEU A 166 -0.42 14.57 -13.35
CA LEU A 166 -0.46 16.01 -13.63
C LEU A 166 0.88 16.55 -14.12
N HIS A 167 1.99 16.08 -13.54
CA HIS A 167 3.33 16.46 -14.00
C HIS A 167 3.68 15.87 -15.37
N ARG A 168 3.47 14.54 -15.57
CA ARG A 168 3.81 13.85 -16.83
C ARG A 168 3.06 14.39 -18.04
N LEU A 169 1.80 14.79 -17.85
CA LEU A 169 0.95 15.35 -18.90
C LEU A 169 1.12 16.87 -19.06
N SER A 170 1.96 17.52 -18.23
CA SER A 170 2.19 18.96 -18.26
C SER A 170 3.31 19.37 -19.24
N PRO A 171 3.37 20.66 -19.63
CA PRO A 171 4.52 21.22 -20.34
C PRO A 171 5.85 21.07 -19.58
N ARG A 172 5.79 20.85 -18.25
CA ARG A 172 6.96 20.68 -17.38
C ARG A 172 7.41 19.23 -17.23
N ARG A 173 6.87 18.27 -18.01
CA ARG A 173 7.15 16.82 -17.92
C ARG A 173 8.62 16.42 -17.95
N ALA A 174 9.46 17.21 -18.64
CA ALA A 174 10.92 16.99 -18.73
C ALA A 174 11.72 17.71 -17.63
N LYS A 175 11.05 18.40 -16.71
CA LYS A 175 11.64 19.15 -15.60
C LYS A 175 11.54 18.32 -14.30
N PRO A 176 12.23 18.74 -13.21
CA PRO A 176 12.17 18.00 -11.96
C PRO A 176 10.76 17.88 -11.39
N PHE A 177 10.42 16.69 -10.87
CA PHE A 177 9.29 16.42 -9.99
C PHE A 177 9.83 16.10 -8.61
N ILE A 178 9.60 16.97 -7.64
CA ILE A 178 10.06 16.80 -6.27
C ILE A 178 8.84 16.56 -5.38
N ALA A 179 8.85 15.45 -4.64
CA ALA A 179 7.79 15.12 -3.68
C ALA A 179 8.30 15.30 -2.25
N VAL A 180 7.45 15.85 -1.39
CA VAL A 180 7.71 16.02 0.04
C VAL A 180 6.45 15.65 0.80
N ASN A 181 6.56 14.73 1.75
CA ASN A 181 5.49 14.47 2.71
C ASN A 181 5.74 15.36 3.94
N ILE A 182 4.79 16.25 4.22
CA ILE A 182 4.88 17.25 5.31
C ILE A 182 4.71 16.57 6.67
N GLY A 183 3.81 15.59 6.78
CA GLY A 183 3.56 14.87 8.02
C GLY A 183 4.68 13.90 8.44
N ALA A 184 5.60 13.55 7.52
CA ALA A 184 6.69 12.61 7.81
C ALA A 184 7.91 13.26 8.50
N LEU A 185 8.00 14.60 8.55
CA LEU A 185 9.16 15.32 9.05
C LEU A 185 8.83 16.08 10.35
N PRO A 186 9.72 16.07 11.34
CA PRO A 186 9.61 16.98 12.49
C PRO A 186 9.61 18.44 12.04
N GLU A 187 8.85 19.30 12.73
CA GLU A 187 8.69 20.72 12.37
C GLU A 187 10.04 21.45 12.18
N THR A 188 11.00 21.18 13.05
CA THR A 188 12.35 21.79 12.99
C THR A 188 13.14 21.45 11.74
N LEU A 189 12.90 20.26 11.15
CA LEU A 189 13.55 19.82 9.92
C LEU A 189 12.75 20.18 8.67
N LEU A 190 11.43 20.27 8.79
CA LEU A 190 10.52 20.53 7.67
C LEU A 190 10.85 21.86 6.97
N GLU A 191 11.01 22.94 7.72
CA GLU A 191 11.34 24.25 7.16
C GLU A 191 12.69 24.23 6.43
N SER A 192 13.70 23.60 7.04
CA SER A 192 15.02 23.43 6.43
C SER A 192 14.99 22.58 5.16
N GLU A 193 14.18 21.52 5.13
CA GLU A 193 14.01 20.70 3.92
C GLU A 193 13.25 21.47 2.83
N LEU A 194 12.15 22.17 3.15
CA LEU A 194 11.35 22.89 2.15
C LEU A 194 12.08 24.11 1.57
N PHE A 195 12.63 24.96 2.45
CA PHE A 195 13.16 26.27 2.06
C PHE A 195 14.69 26.33 2.01
N GLY A 196 15.38 25.30 2.51
CA GLY A 196 16.83 25.29 2.66
C GLY A 196 17.32 26.10 3.88
N HIS A 197 18.61 26.03 4.15
CA HIS A 197 19.22 26.78 5.23
C HIS A 197 20.59 27.33 4.86
N GLU A 198 20.97 28.43 5.50
CA GLU A 198 22.31 28.98 5.45
C GLU A 198 23.20 28.32 6.51
N LYS A 199 24.51 28.39 6.33
CA LYS A 199 25.48 27.91 7.30
C LYS A 199 25.27 28.62 8.65
N GLY A 200 25.18 27.85 9.74
CA GLY A 200 24.99 28.38 11.10
C GLY A 200 23.53 28.74 11.45
N ALA A 201 22.54 28.41 10.61
CA ALA A 201 21.13 28.72 10.85
C ALA A 201 20.56 28.06 12.12
N PHE A 202 21.10 26.91 12.52
CA PHE A 202 20.75 26.18 13.75
C PHE A 202 21.90 25.27 14.17
N THR A 203 21.81 24.71 15.37
CA THR A 203 22.81 23.76 15.89
C THR A 203 22.84 22.51 15.01
N GLY A 204 23.95 22.34 14.26
CA GLY A 204 24.11 21.26 13.26
C GLY A 204 24.08 21.72 11.80
N ALA A 205 23.78 22.99 11.50
CA ALA A 205 23.88 23.57 10.17
C ALA A 205 25.35 23.89 9.78
N ALA A 206 26.17 22.85 9.59
CA ALA A 206 27.59 23.00 9.28
C ALA A 206 27.83 23.63 7.89
N GLU A 207 26.95 23.36 6.94
CA GLU A 207 27.03 23.83 5.56
C GLU A 207 25.67 24.38 5.09
N ARG A 208 25.70 25.19 4.03
CA ARG A 208 24.50 25.66 3.35
C ARG A 208 23.85 24.51 2.57
N ARG A 209 22.49 24.37 2.63
CA ARG A 209 21.75 23.38 1.88
C ARG A 209 20.59 24.00 1.10
N LEU A 210 20.40 23.54 -0.15
CA LEU A 210 19.28 23.95 -0.99
C LEU A 210 17.97 23.29 -0.51
N GLY A 211 16.88 24.07 -0.53
CA GLY A 211 15.54 23.57 -0.20
C GLY A 211 14.87 22.89 -1.39
N ARG A 212 13.79 22.15 -1.09
CA ARG A 212 12.98 21.44 -2.08
C ARG A 212 12.37 22.37 -3.12
N PHE A 213 11.99 23.59 -2.75
CA PHE A 213 11.53 24.61 -3.70
C PHE A 213 12.63 25.00 -4.69
N GLU A 214 13.85 25.16 -4.23
CA GLU A 214 14.99 25.46 -5.11
C GLU A 214 15.28 24.30 -6.07
N LEU A 215 15.25 23.05 -5.55
CA LEU A 215 15.45 21.84 -6.35
C LEU A 215 14.33 21.61 -7.38
N ALA A 216 13.10 22.06 -7.10
CA ALA A 216 11.96 21.97 -7.98
C ALA A 216 11.88 23.13 -9.01
N ASN A 217 12.84 24.06 -9.01
CA ASN A 217 12.77 25.24 -9.86
C ASN A 217 12.65 24.90 -11.35
N GLY A 218 11.71 25.53 -12.04
CA GLY A 218 11.30 25.22 -13.42
C GLY A 218 10.39 23.98 -13.55
N GLY A 219 10.22 23.20 -12.49
CA GLY A 219 9.50 21.93 -12.45
C GLY A 219 8.21 21.96 -11.64
N THR A 220 7.95 20.87 -10.91
CA THR A 220 6.77 20.67 -10.07
C THR A 220 7.17 20.21 -8.67
N LEU A 221 6.62 20.85 -7.65
CA LEU A 221 6.73 20.42 -6.26
C LEU A 221 5.40 19.82 -5.81
N PHE A 222 5.45 18.59 -5.34
CA PHE A 222 4.32 17.91 -4.74
C PHE A 222 4.45 17.94 -3.21
N LEU A 223 3.44 18.52 -2.55
CA LEU A 223 3.33 18.64 -1.10
C LEU A 223 2.25 17.67 -0.63
N ASP A 224 2.66 16.51 -0.09
CA ASP A 224 1.72 15.54 0.47
C ASP A 224 1.43 15.88 1.94
N GLU A 225 0.19 15.59 2.35
CA GLU A 225 -0.31 15.87 3.70
C GLU A 225 -0.20 17.35 4.10
N ILE A 226 -0.56 18.27 3.19
CA ILE A 226 -0.45 19.72 3.42
C ILE A 226 -1.24 20.20 4.67
N GLY A 227 -2.30 19.50 5.05
CA GLY A 227 -3.08 19.78 6.27
C GLY A 227 -2.31 19.57 7.58
N GLU A 228 -1.14 18.89 7.53
CA GLU A 228 -0.25 18.70 8.68
C GLU A 228 0.78 19.82 8.82
N ALA A 229 0.78 20.83 7.93
CA ALA A 229 1.77 21.90 7.94
C ALA A 229 1.68 22.74 9.22
N PRO A 230 2.78 22.92 9.97
CA PRO A 230 2.82 23.81 11.13
C PRO A 230 2.52 25.26 10.75
N PRO A 231 1.96 26.08 11.66
CA PRO A 231 1.62 27.48 11.38
C PRO A 231 2.78 28.32 10.83
N SER A 232 4.00 28.11 11.32
CA SER A 232 5.23 28.76 10.84
C SER A 232 5.50 28.46 9.37
N THR A 233 5.35 27.19 8.98
CA THR A 233 5.51 26.72 7.61
C THR A 233 4.40 27.25 6.69
N GLN A 234 3.15 27.32 7.18
CA GLN A 234 2.02 27.87 6.41
C GLN A 234 2.28 29.31 5.96
N VAL A 235 2.85 30.16 6.83
CA VAL A 235 3.20 31.56 6.50
C VAL A 235 4.24 31.62 5.39
N LYS A 236 5.26 30.79 5.45
CA LYS A 236 6.33 30.73 4.43
C LYS A 236 5.82 30.18 3.09
N LEU A 237 4.96 29.15 3.15
CA LEU A 237 4.32 28.59 1.94
C LEU A 237 3.46 29.64 1.24
N LEU A 238 2.63 30.39 1.98
CA LEU A 238 1.82 31.48 1.41
C LEU A 238 2.70 32.48 0.66
N ARG A 239 3.81 32.92 1.27
CA ARG A 239 4.73 33.85 0.65
C ARG A 239 5.30 33.32 -0.68
N VAL A 240 5.70 32.04 -0.72
CA VAL A 240 6.22 31.43 -1.95
C VAL A 240 5.13 31.34 -3.03
N LEU A 241 3.90 30.97 -2.65
CA LEU A 241 2.78 30.85 -3.60
C LEU A 241 2.33 32.19 -4.17
N GLU A 242 2.45 33.29 -3.42
CA GLU A 242 2.04 34.63 -3.85
C GLU A 242 3.15 35.37 -4.61
N GLN A 243 4.34 35.41 -4.00
CA GLN A 243 5.44 36.24 -4.46
C GLN A 243 6.43 35.50 -5.40
N ARG A 244 6.36 34.16 -5.42
CA ARG A 244 7.33 33.29 -6.11
C ARG A 244 8.76 33.50 -5.61
N GLU A 245 8.89 33.86 -4.34
CA GLU A 245 10.15 34.10 -3.65
C GLU A 245 10.17 33.35 -2.33
N LEU A 246 11.33 32.82 -1.97
CA LEU A 246 11.58 32.21 -0.67
C LEU A 246 12.79 32.83 0.01
N MET A 247 12.89 32.63 1.31
CA MET A 247 14.12 32.89 2.08
C MET A 247 14.53 31.59 2.77
N ARG A 248 15.83 31.29 2.74
CA ARG A 248 16.39 30.16 3.52
C ARG A 248 16.29 30.43 5.01
N VAL A 249 16.23 29.36 5.78
CA VAL A 249 16.32 29.46 7.25
C VAL A 249 17.65 30.08 7.63
N GLY A 250 17.62 31.15 8.44
CA GLY A 250 18.80 31.93 8.79
C GLY A 250 19.31 32.89 7.72
N GLY A 251 18.68 32.92 6.55
CA GLY A 251 19.02 33.85 5.46
C GLY A 251 18.12 35.07 5.40
N THR A 252 18.62 36.15 4.79
CA THR A 252 17.88 37.41 4.59
C THR A 252 17.64 37.76 3.12
N GLN A 253 18.26 37.01 2.19
CA GLN A 253 18.15 37.29 0.78
C GLN A 253 16.95 36.54 0.17
N PRO A 254 16.05 37.23 -0.57
CA PRO A 254 14.97 36.60 -1.31
C PRO A 254 15.52 35.85 -2.54
N ILE A 255 15.03 34.64 -2.75
CA ILE A 255 15.40 33.77 -3.88
C ILE A 255 14.15 33.55 -4.71
N LYS A 256 14.20 33.95 -5.99
CA LYS A 256 13.11 33.72 -6.95
C LYS A 256 13.05 32.26 -7.37
N VAL A 257 11.83 31.71 -7.39
CA VAL A 257 11.57 30.33 -7.82
C VAL A 257 10.34 30.29 -8.73
N ASP A 258 10.43 29.54 -9.83
CA ASP A 258 9.31 29.23 -10.71
C ASP A 258 8.93 27.76 -10.53
N VAL A 259 8.04 27.48 -9.62
CA VAL A 259 7.61 26.12 -9.27
C VAL A 259 6.10 25.99 -9.43
N ARG A 260 5.65 24.95 -10.16
CA ARG A 260 4.26 24.53 -10.11
C ARG A 260 4.03 23.73 -8.84
N VAL A 261 3.07 24.15 -8.01
CA VAL A 261 2.73 23.45 -6.78
C VAL A 261 1.52 22.55 -7.00
N VAL A 262 1.63 21.29 -6.56
CA VAL A 262 0.53 20.34 -6.42
C VAL A 262 0.50 19.93 -4.94
N ALA A 263 -0.61 20.18 -4.26
CA ALA A 263 -0.78 19.83 -2.86
C ALA A 263 -1.77 18.67 -2.69
N ALA A 264 -1.56 17.82 -1.70
CA ALA A 264 -2.49 16.74 -1.36
C ALA A 264 -2.80 16.71 0.13
N THR A 265 -4.02 16.31 0.46
CA THR A 265 -4.48 16.17 1.85
C THR A 265 -5.50 15.06 2.00
N ASN A 266 -5.53 14.44 3.18
CA ASN A 266 -6.59 13.56 3.64
C ASN A 266 -7.52 14.24 4.67
N ARG A 267 -7.20 15.48 5.07
CA ARG A 267 -8.00 16.28 5.99
C ARG A 267 -8.90 17.24 5.22
N PRO A 268 -10.13 17.48 5.67
CA PRO A 268 -11.00 18.52 5.11
C PRO A 268 -10.44 19.91 5.50
N LEU A 269 -9.62 20.52 4.61
CA LEU A 269 -8.93 21.78 4.91
C LEU A 269 -9.88 22.91 5.31
N ARG A 270 -11.11 22.90 4.80
CA ARG A 270 -12.12 23.90 5.17
C ARG A 270 -12.47 23.83 6.66
N GLU A 271 -12.64 22.63 7.21
CA GLU A 271 -12.87 22.40 8.63
C GLU A 271 -11.64 22.76 9.47
N GLU A 272 -10.43 22.50 8.95
CA GLU A 272 -9.18 22.91 9.59
C GLU A 272 -9.05 24.45 9.67
N VAL A 273 -9.53 25.17 8.65
CA VAL A 273 -9.60 26.65 8.66
C VAL A 273 -10.61 27.13 9.71
N GLU A 274 -11.81 26.57 9.75
CA GLU A 274 -12.84 26.91 10.74
C GLU A 274 -12.36 26.65 12.19
N ALA A 275 -11.57 25.61 12.38
CA ALA A 275 -10.96 25.26 13.67
C ALA A 275 -9.67 26.08 13.99
N GLY A 276 -9.24 26.97 13.11
CA GLY A 276 -8.05 27.81 13.30
C GLY A 276 -6.72 27.07 13.21
N ARG A 277 -6.69 25.81 12.75
CA ARG A 277 -5.47 25.01 12.57
C ARG A 277 -4.81 25.25 11.21
N PHE A 278 -5.58 25.71 10.22
CA PHE A 278 -5.08 26.07 8.90
C PHE A 278 -5.47 27.50 8.56
N ARG A 279 -4.59 28.26 7.90
CA ARG A 279 -4.82 29.65 7.54
C ARG A 279 -5.77 29.75 6.35
N ALA A 280 -6.75 30.63 6.44
CA ALA A 280 -7.72 30.87 5.36
C ALA A 280 -7.06 31.42 4.08
N ASP A 281 -6.08 32.32 4.23
CA ASP A 281 -5.35 32.90 3.08
C ASP A 281 -4.56 31.85 2.29
N LEU A 282 -3.90 30.93 2.98
CA LEU A 282 -3.20 29.80 2.35
C LEU A 282 -4.19 28.83 1.69
N TYR A 283 -5.32 28.53 2.34
CA TYR A 283 -6.37 27.67 1.79
C TYR A 283 -6.84 28.20 0.43
N TYR A 284 -7.27 29.45 0.34
CA TYR A 284 -7.73 30.05 -0.92
C TYR A 284 -6.63 30.12 -2.00
N ARG A 285 -5.38 30.11 -1.63
CA ARG A 285 -4.26 30.07 -2.59
C ARG A 285 -3.96 28.65 -3.10
N LEU A 286 -4.28 27.63 -2.32
CA LEU A 286 -4.16 26.22 -2.70
C LEU A 286 -5.39 25.74 -3.47
N ASP A 287 -6.59 26.13 -3.05
CA ASP A 287 -7.88 25.70 -3.61
C ASP A 287 -8.26 26.52 -4.88
N VAL A 288 -7.37 26.47 -5.89
CA VAL A 288 -7.62 27.08 -7.21
C VAL A 288 -8.22 26.06 -8.17
N LEU A 289 -7.65 24.86 -8.22
CA LEU A 289 -8.15 23.73 -8.98
C LEU A 289 -8.15 22.51 -8.05
N THR A 290 -9.31 21.86 -7.89
CA THR A 290 -9.44 20.75 -6.95
C THR A 290 -9.83 19.47 -7.63
N ILE A 291 -9.08 18.38 -7.30
CA ILE A 291 -9.38 17.02 -7.69
C ILE A 291 -9.72 16.23 -6.42
N TYR A 292 -10.94 15.75 -6.33
CA TYR A 292 -11.34 14.79 -5.29
C TYR A 292 -11.10 13.36 -5.79
N LEU A 293 -10.28 12.60 -5.07
CA LEU A 293 -10.00 11.20 -5.37
C LEU A 293 -10.87 10.30 -4.49
N PRO A 294 -11.84 9.59 -5.07
CA PRO A 294 -12.81 8.81 -4.30
C PRO A 294 -12.16 7.66 -3.55
N PRO A 295 -12.65 7.30 -2.36
CA PRO A 295 -12.22 6.12 -1.64
C PRO A 295 -12.61 4.85 -2.40
N LEU A 296 -11.93 3.74 -2.11
CA LEU A 296 -12.08 2.50 -2.86
C LEU A 296 -13.49 1.89 -2.74
N ARG A 297 -14.16 2.09 -1.61
CA ARG A 297 -15.56 1.66 -1.39
C ARG A 297 -16.58 2.32 -2.32
N ASP A 298 -16.27 3.51 -2.86
CA ASP A 298 -17.12 4.25 -3.80
C ASP A 298 -16.82 3.89 -5.27
N ARG A 299 -15.81 3.03 -5.50
CA ARG A 299 -15.40 2.52 -6.81
C ARG A 299 -15.11 1.02 -6.78
N ARG A 300 -16.04 0.25 -6.21
CA ARG A 300 -15.89 -1.20 -6.02
C ARG A 300 -15.67 -1.96 -7.34
N GLU A 301 -16.18 -1.43 -8.44
CA GLU A 301 -15.98 -1.98 -9.79
C GLU A 301 -14.50 -2.02 -10.21
N ASP A 302 -13.66 -1.16 -9.62
CA ASP A 302 -12.24 -1.10 -9.91
C ASP A 302 -11.44 -2.18 -9.16
N ILE A 303 -11.99 -2.75 -8.08
CA ILE A 303 -11.29 -3.71 -7.23
C ILE A 303 -10.79 -4.93 -8.01
N PRO A 304 -11.60 -5.59 -8.86
CA PRO A 304 -11.10 -6.72 -9.64
C PRO A 304 -9.97 -6.36 -10.61
N LEU A 305 -9.97 -5.14 -11.15
CA LEU A 305 -8.90 -4.65 -12.05
C LEU A 305 -7.60 -4.38 -11.26
N LEU A 306 -7.71 -3.74 -10.10
CA LEU A 306 -6.60 -3.48 -9.19
C LEU A 306 -5.97 -4.80 -8.70
N VAL A 307 -6.80 -5.75 -8.26
CA VAL A 307 -6.35 -7.08 -7.82
C VAL A 307 -5.55 -7.78 -8.93
N ARG A 308 -6.07 -7.79 -10.16
CA ARG A 308 -5.37 -8.39 -11.32
C ARG A 308 -4.03 -7.72 -11.59
N SER A 309 -3.99 -6.40 -11.56
CA SER A 309 -2.76 -5.66 -11.79
C SER A 309 -1.71 -5.94 -10.72
N PHE A 310 -2.10 -5.96 -9.44
CA PHE A 310 -1.19 -6.26 -8.33
C PHE A 310 -0.69 -7.70 -8.37
N VAL A 311 -1.57 -8.66 -8.67
CA VAL A 311 -1.16 -10.05 -8.87
C VAL A 311 -0.10 -10.16 -9.97
N GLN A 312 -0.30 -9.50 -11.12
CA GLN A 312 0.68 -9.50 -12.20
C GLN A 312 2.02 -8.86 -11.79
N GLU A 313 1.97 -7.74 -11.06
CA GLU A 313 3.15 -7.05 -10.55
C GLU A 313 3.92 -7.97 -9.59
N PHE A 314 3.24 -8.52 -8.57
CA PHE A 314 3.90 -9.32 -7.52
C PHE A 314 4.30 -10.71 -7.99
N SER A 315 3.54 -11.35 -8.89
CA SER A 315 3.96 -12.61 -9.50
C SER A 315 5.28 -12.48 -10.26
N LYS A 316 5.46 -11.36 -10.97
CA LYS A 316 6.72 -11.07 -11.66
C LYS A 316 7.84 -10.69 -10.68
N ALA A 317 7.53 -9.85 -9.69
CA ALA A 317 8.53 -9.37 -8.73
C ALA A 317 9.10 -10.48 -7.87
N HIS A 318 8.26 -11.45 -7.48
CA HIS A 318 8.64 -12.55 -6.60
C HIS A 318 8.91 -13.88 -7.33
N ASP A 319 8.84 -13.89 -8.67
CA ASP A 319 8.96 -15.10 -9.51
C ASP A 319 8.05 -16.24 -9.02
N ARG A 320 6.78 -15.91 -8.77
CA ARG A 320 5.77 -16.83 -8.26
C ARG A 320 4.70 -17.11 -9.31
N ALA A 321 4.43 -18.39 -9.57
CA ALA A 321 3.28 -18.78 -10.39
C ALA A 321 1.98 -18.45 -9.64
N PHE A 322 1.03 -17.86 -10.35
CA PHE A 322 -0.29 -17.51 -9.85
C PHE A 322 -1.36 -18.22 -10.69
N HIS A 323 -2.32 -18.90 -10.03
CA HIS A 323 -3.32 -19.73 -10.70
C HIS A 323 -4.73 -19.15 -10.68
N GLY A 324 -4.92 -17.99 -10.06
CA GLY A 324 -6.22 -17.30 -10.02
C GLY A 324 -6.71 -17.00 -8.61
N ILE A 325 -7.81 -16.29 -8.55
CA ILE A 325 -8.60 -16.04 -7.33
C ILE A 325 -10.01 -16.57 -7.63
N SER A 326 -10.56 -17.36 -6.69
CA SER A 326 -11.92 -17.89 -6.83
C SER A 326 -12.97 -16.76 -6.86
N ALA A 327 -14.14 -17.02 -7.45
CA ALA A 327 -15.20 -16.03 -7.52
C ALA A 327 -15.65 -15.57 -6.12
N ASP A 328 -15.76 -16.52 -5.16
CA ASP A 328 -16.14 -16.21 -3.79
C ASP A 328 -15.09 -15.33 -3.08
N ALA A 329 -13.80 -15.59 -3.31
CA ALA A 329 -12.72 -14.77 -2.78
C ALA A 329 -12.74 -13.36 -3.40
N MET A 330 -12.96 -13.24 -4.70
CA MET A 330 -13.07 -11.94 -5.38
C MET A 330 -14.28 -11.16 -4.86
N GLN A 331 -15.42 -11.82 -4.60
CA GLN A 331 -16.59 -11.17 -4.04
C GLN A 331 -16.32 -10.58 -2.66
N ILE A 332 -15.65 -11.34 -1.78
CA ILE A 332 -15.24 -10.86 -0.45
C ILE A 332 -14.36 -9.60 -0.57
N LEU A 333 -13.38 -9.62 -1.49
CA LEU A 333 -12.51 -8.47 -1.71
C LEU A 333 -13.29 -7.25 -2.25
N THR A 334 -14.32 -7.47 -3.08
CA THR A 334 -15.15 -6.40 -3.66
C THR A 334 -16.10 -5.78 -2.64
N ASP A 335 -16.63 -6.59 -1.70
CA ASP A 335 -17.61 -6.15 -0.71
C ASP A 335 -16.98 -5.44 0.50
N TYR A 336 -15.69 -5.64 0.73
CA TYR A 336 -14.99 -5.03 1.86
C TYR A 336 -14.84 -3.52 1.70
N GLU A 337 -14.82 -2.78 2.81
CA GLU A 337 -14.85 -1.31 2.81
C GLU A 337 -13.49 -0.63 2.57
N TRP A 338 -12.41 -1.36 2.72
CA TRP A 338 -11.03 -0.89 2.50
C TRP A 338 -10.71 0.44 3.19
N PRO A 339 -10.68 0.50 4.53
CA PRO A 339 -10.35 1.74 5.24
C PRO A 339 -8.96 2.28 4.90
N GLY A 340 -8.01 1.44 4.52
CA GLY A 340 -6.69 1.82 3.99
C GLY A 340 -6.65 1.92 2.47
N ASN A 341 -7.81 1.87 1.79
CA ASN A 341 -7.99 2.04 0.36
C ASN A 341 -7.07 1.12 -0.48
N VAL A 342 -6.53 1.63 -1.57
CA VAL A 342 -5.67 0.87 -2.51
C VAL A 342 -4.38 0.39 -1.86
N ARG A 343 -3.87 1.12 -0.86
CA ARG A 343 -2.64 0.72 -0.12
C ARG A 343 -2.87 -0.57 0.66
N GLU A 344 -4.00 -0.68 1.35
CA GLU A 344 -4.37 -1.88 2.10
C GLU A 344 -4.61 -3.07 1.17
N LEU A 345 -5.39 -2.86 0.10
CA LEU A 345 -5.63 -3.89 -0.93
C LEU A 345 -4.31 -4.40 -1.52
N ARG A 346 -3.40 -3.49 -1.88
CA ARG A 346 -2.11 -3.84 -2.47
C ARG A 346 -1.27 -4.70 -1.54
N ASN A 347 -1.18 -4.32 -0.25
CA ASN A 347 -0.44 -5.07 0.76
C ASN A 347 -1.03 -6.47 0.98
N LEU A 348 -2.36 -6.58 1.01
CA LEU A 348 -3.02 -7.87 1.13
C LEU A 348 -2.70 -8.78 -0.07
N ILE A 349 -2.83 -8.28 -1.30
CA ILE A 349 -2.55 -9.07 -2.51
C ILE A 349 -1.08 -9.50 -2.55
N GLU A 350 -0.14 -8.63 -2.19
CA GLU A 350 1.28 -9.00 -2.09
C GLU A 350 1.48 -10.17 -1.13
N SER A 351 0.92 -10.08 0.07
CA SER A 351 0.97 -11.15 1.07
C SER A 351 0.39 -12.46 0.54
N MET A 352 -0.77 -12.40 -0.13
CA MET A 352 -1.45 -13.59 -0.68
C MET A 352 -0.62 -14.25 -1.79
N VAL A 353 -0.02 -13.48 -2.70
CA VAL A 353 0.85 -14.01 -3.77
C VAL A 353 2.10 -14.67 -3.19
N VAL A 354 2.70 -14.09 -2.15
CA VAL A 354 3.90 -14.63 -1.51
C VAL A 354 3.61 -15.91 -0.72
N LEU A 355 2.50 -15.94 0.01
CA LEU A 355 2.17 -17.04 0.94
C LEU A 355 1.43 -18.21 0.28
N SER A 356 0.87 -18.04 -0.93
CA SER A 356 0.10 -19.08 -1.62
C SER A 356 0.67 -19.43 -2.99
N PRO A 357 1.95 -19.82 -3.11
CA PRO A 357 2.55 -20.07 -4.41
C PRO A 357 1.94 -21.30 -5.10
N GLY A 358 1.58 -21.15 -6.38
CA GLY A 358 1.21 -22.27 -7.24
C GLY A 358 -0.17 -22.86 -6.99
N ARG A 359 -1.09 -22.15 -6.32
CA ARG A 359 -2.49 -22.56 -6.16
C ARG A 359 -3.45 -21.39 -6.34
N GLU A 360 -4.71 -21.70 -6.63
CA GLU A 360 -5.77 -20.71 -6.66
C GLU A 360 -6.05 -20.18 -5.24
N ILE A 361 -6.19 -18.87 -5.12
CA ILE A 361 -6.57 -18.22 -3.86
C ILE A 361 -8.08 -18.38 -3.66
N THR A 362 -8.46 -18.97 -2.55
CA THR A 362 -9.85 -19.23 -2.16
C THR A 362 -10.30 -18.29 -1.03
N ALA A 363 -11.60 -18.29 -0.73
CA ALA A 363 -12.14 -17.53 0.39
C ALA A 363 -11.48 -17.89 1.76
N ALA A 364 -10.96 -19.12 1.91
CA ALA A 364 -10.27 -19.55 3.13
C ALA A 364 -8.91 -18.84 3.32
N ASP A 365 -8.27 -18.40 2.24
CA ASP A 365 -6.97 -17.72 2.26
C ASP A 365 -7.09 -16.24 2.64
N ILE A 366 -8.30 -15.68 2.55
CA ILE A 366 -8.56 -14.28 2.94
C ILE A 366 -8.64 -14.18 4.46
N PRO A 367 -8.00 -13.17 5.10
CA PRO A 367 -8.09 -12.94 6.53
C PRO A 367 -9.53 -12.90 7.05
N ARG A 368 -9.75 -13.40 8.26
CA ARG A 368 -11.09 -13.50 8.87
C ARG A 368 -11.79 -12.15 8.98
N GLU A 369 -11.03 -11.10 9.27
CA GLU A 369 -11.53 -9.74 9.42
C GLU A 369 -12.23 -9.23 8.16
N LEU A 370 -11.71 -9.60 6.98
CA LEU A 370 -12.33 -9.25 5.70
C LEU A 370 -13.54 -10.14 5.38
N ARG A 371 -13.49 -11.44 5.76
CA ARG A 371 -14.57 -12.41 5.49
C ARG A 371 -15.83 -12.16 6.32
N GLU A 372 -15.66 -11.76 7.58
CA GLU A 372 -16.76 -11.58 8.55
C GLU A 372 -17.39 -10.18 8.44
N GLY A 373 -17.11 -9.48 7.32
CA GLY A 373 -17.57 -8.12 7.02
C GLY A 373 -17.18 -7.20 8.16
N GLY A 374 -16.08 -6.48 8.01
CA GLY A 374 -15.46 -5.61 9.01
C GLY A 374 -16.41 -4.67 9.74
N ARG A 375 -17.33 -5.24 10.50
CA ARG A 375 -17.82 -4.55 11.68
C ARG A 375 -16.59 -4.48 12.56
N ALA A 376 -15.84 -3.37 12.40
CA ALA A 376 -14.92 -2.95 13.43
C ALA A 376 -15.70 -3.12 14.73
N ARG A 377 -15.45 -4.19 15.45
CA ARG A 377 -15.71 -4.21 16.88
C ARG A 377 -14.85 -3.05 17.35
N LEU A 378 -15.48 -1.89 17.47
CA LEU A 378 -15.04 -0.89 18.41
C LEU A 378 -14.96 -1.66 19.72
N LEU A 379 -13.79 -2.21 20.01
CA LEU A 379 -13.46 -2.61 21.37
C LEU A 379 -13.80 -1.36 22.17
N PRO A 380 -14.64 -1.45 23.21
CA PRO A 380 -14.94 -0.30 24.02
C PRO A 380 -13.58 0.22 24.48
N VAL A 381 -13.16 1.34 23.93
CA VAL A 381 -12.03 2.11 24.45
C VAL A 381 -12.51 2.49 25.85
N HIS A 382 -11.92 1.86 26.84
CA HIS A 382 -12.10 2.29 28.22
C HIS A 382 -11.54 3.72 28.25
N VAL A 383 -12.43 4.71 28.14
CA VAL A 383 -12.12 6.11 28.37
C VAL A 383 -11.92 6.22 29.88
N GLY A 384 -10.72 5.86 30.35
CA GLY A 384 -10.25 6.28 31.64
C GLY A 384 -10.20 7.82 31.67
N PRO A 385 -10.31 8.44 32.83
CA PRO A 385 -10.33 9.89 32.96
C PRO A 385 -9.10 10.48 32.27
N VAL A 386 -9.34 11.42 31.36
CA VAL A 386 -8.30 12.18 30.66
C VAL A 386 -7.59 13.05 31.69
N LEU A 387 -6.48 12.54 32.24
CA LEU A 387 -5.50 13.37 32.91
C LEU A 387 -4.78 14.18 31.84
N ARG A 388 -5.06 15.47 31.78
CA ARG A 388 -4.27 16.45 31.03
C ARG A 388 -2.85 16.43 31.60
N ALA A 389 -1.97 15.71 30.96
CA ALA A 389 -0.53 15.87 31.16
C ALA A 389 -0.04 16.90 30.14
N GLN A 390 0.21 18.11 30.61
CA GLN A 390 1.17 19.03 30.01
C GLN A 390 2.56 18.40 30.19
N ASP A 391 3.34 18.47 29.09
CA ASP A 391 4.77 18.15 29.02
C ASP A 391 5.20 16.67 29.12
N ALA A 392 5.38 16.04 27.95
CA ALA A 392 6.50 15.10 27.73
C ALA A 392 6.64 14.71 26.24
N ALA A 393 7.67 15.22 25.63
CA ALA A 393 8.22 14.72 24.36
C ALA A 393 8.83 13.33 24.60
N GLY A 394 8.06 12.29 24.53
CA GLY A 394 8.50 10.89 24.76
C GLY A 394 7.35 9.88 24.69
N GLY A 395 6.09 10.32 24.70
CA GLY A 395 4.94 9.43 24.84
C GLY A 395 4.61 8.59 23.59
N ARG A 396 4.95 9.05 22.40
CA ARG A 396 4.55 8.37 21.15
C ARG A 396 5.35 7.11 20.85
N GLU A 397 6.61 7.08 21.21
CA GLU A 397 7.44 5.88 21.03
C GLU A 397 7.05 4.78 22.03
N LEU A 398 6.72 5.16 23.26
CA LEU A 398 6.26 4.19 24.28
C LEU A 398 4.87 3.62 23.95
N GLU A 399 3.98 4.43 23.42
CA GLU A 399 2.65 4.01 23.01
C GLU A 399 2.70 3.06 21.80
N PHE A 400 3.62 3.31 20.85
CA PHE A 400 3.89 2.41 19.73
C PHE A 400 4.47 1.07 20.20
N ILE A 401 5.44 1.09 21.13
CA ILE A 401 6.05 -0.12 21.68
C ILE A 401 5.02 -0.93 22.49
N VAL A 402 4.20 -0.29 23.31
CA VAL A 402 3.15 -0.96 24.07
C VAL A 402 2.10 -1.56 23.13
N ARG A 403 1.71 -0.87 22.08
CA ARG A 403 0.76 -1.36 21.07
C ARG A 403 1.33 -2.57 20.32
N SER A 404 2.60 -2.51 19.91
CA SER A 404 3.29 -3.63 19.25
C SER A 404 3.46 -4.84 20.18
N LEU A 405 3.72 -4.64 21.47
CA LEU A 405 3.81 -5.71 22.46
C LEU A 405 2.44 -6.37 22.76
N VAL A 406 1.36 -5.58 22.79
CA VAL A 406 0.00 -6.11 22.95
C VAL A 406 -0.40 -6.93 21.72
N GLU A 407 -0.08 -6.45 20.54
CA GLU A 407 -0.36 -7.16 19.29
C GLU A 407 0.44 -8.46 19.16
N LEU A 408 1.72 -8.44 19.55
CA LEU A 408 2.56 -9.65 19.61
C LEU A 408 2.04 -10.67 20.63
N LYS A 409 1.53 -10.20 21.79
CA LYS A 409 0.93 -11.06 22.80
C LYS A 409 -0.34 -11.74 22.31
N LEU A 410 -1.21 -10.98 21.61
CA LEU A 410 -2.43 -11.53 21.02
C LEU A 410 -2.11 -12.56 19.93
N GLN A 411 -1.10 -12.32 19.09
CA GLN A 411 -0.63 -13.30 18.10
C GLN A 411 -0.07 -14.56 18.75
N MET A 412 0.65 -14.45 19.86
CA MET A 412 1.17 -15.60 20.61
C MET A 412 0.04 -16.41 21.29
N GLU A 413 -0.99 -15.75 21.82
CA GLU A 413 -2.16 -16.43 22.41
C GLU A 413 -2.97 -17.17 21.32
N GLU A 414 -3.13 -16.56 20.15
CA GLU A 414 -3.77 -17.19 18.98
C GLU A 414 -2.96 -18.40 18.48
N LEU A 415 -1.62 -18.29 18.42
CA LEU A 415 -0.75 -19.41 18.05
C LEU A 415 -0.84 -20.57 19.06
N ARG A 416 -0.85 -20.25 20.35
CA ARG A 416 -1.06 -21.26 21.40
C ARG A 416 -2.39 -21.97 21.24
N ARG A 417 -3.47 -21.22 21.01
CA ARG A 417 -4.79 -21.79 20.78
C ARG A 417 -4.83 -22.73 19.59
N ARG A 418 -4.20 -22.35 18.47
CA ARG A 418 -4.08 -23.22 17.28
C ARG A 418 -3.26 -24.49 17.55
N VAL A 419 -2.20 -24.39 18.34
CA VAL A 419 -1.39 -25.57 18.74
C VAL A 419 -2.18 -26.48 19.63
N ASP A 420 -3.02 -25.95 20.56
CA ASP A 420 -3.86 -26.74 21.44
C ASP A 420 -5.05 -27.37 20.68
N GLU A 421 -5.64 -26.67 19.69
CA GLU A 421 -6.64 -27.25 18.79
C GLU A 421 -6.07 -28.40 17.93
N VAL A 422 -4.85 -28.25 17.38
CA VAL A 422 -4.16 -29.31 16.63
C VAL A 422 -3.77 -30.49 17.54
N ARG A 423 -3.47 -30.25 18.83
CA ARG A 423 -3.22 -31.30 19.81
C ARG A 423 -4.49 -32.04 20.21
N SER A 424 -5.62 -31.33 20.35
CA SER A 424 -6.91 -31.97 20.69
C SER A 424 -7.46 -32.77 19.50
N ASP A 425 -7.25 -32.33 18.27
CA ASP A 425 -7.70 -33.04 17.06
C ASP A 425 -6.86 -34.31 16.79
N ARG A 426 -5.61 -34.39 17.28
CA ARG A 426 -4.80 -35.61 17.26
C ARG A 426 -5.14 -36.61 18.39
N GLY A 427 -5.91 -36.19 19.40
CA GLY A 427 -6.33 -37.01 20.52
C GLY A 427 -7.55 -37.93 20.26
N VAL A 428 -8.27 -37.75 19.13
CA VAL A 428 -9.51 -38.47 18.82
C VAL A 428 -9.36 -39.56 17.75
N ARG A 429 -8.16 -39.76 17.18
CA ARG A 429 -7.88 -40.88 16.24
C ARG A 429 -6.72 -41.72 16.71
N GLY A 430 -6.95 -42.54 17.70
CA GLY A 430 -5.97 -43.52 18.17
C GLY A 430 -6.63 -44.67 18.91
N GLU A 431 -7.60 -45.35 18.27
CA GLU A 431 -7.96 -46.70 18.68
C GLU A 431 -7.42 -47.71 17.68
N MET A 432 -6.81 -48.73 18.28
CA MET A 432 -6.37 -50.01 17.71
C MET A 432 -5.02 -50.01 16.93
N VAL A 433 -3.97 -50.54 17.56
CA VAL A 433 -3.44 -51.90 17.38
C VAL A 433 -2.09 -52.04 18.10
N GLY A 434 -1.93 -53.11 18.91
CA GLY A 434 -0.67 -53.79 19.16
C GLY A 434 -0.03 -53.61 20.53
N GLU A 435 -0.30 -54.55 21.42
CA GLU A 435 0.58 -54.91 22.53
C GLU A 435 2.01 -55.12 22.02
N VAL A 436 2.98 -54.42 22.59
CA VAL A 436 4.39 -54.77 22.46
C VAL A 436 4.94 -55.06 23.84
N HIS A 437 5.31 -56.34 24.01
CA HIS A 437 5.97 -56.89 25.18
C HIS A 437 7.20 -56.10 25.62
N ALA A 438 7.31 -55.90 26.90
CA ALA A 438 8.51 -55.42 27.57
C ALA A 438 9.63 -56.48 27.45
N VAL A 439 10.81 -56.06 26.98
CA VAL A 439 12.06 -56.83 27.02
C VAL A 439 12.96 -56.21 28.07
N PRO A 440 13.56 -57.04 28.97
CA PRO A 440 14.35 -56.52 30.09
C PRO A 440 15.73 -56.00 29.64
N ALA A 441 16.15 -54.94 30.31
CA ALA A 441 17.45 -54.31 30.13
C ALA A 441 18.62 -55.22 30.57
N THR A 442 19.61 -55.38 29.72
CA THR A 442 20.95 -55.88 30.06
C THR A 442 21.93 -54.71 30.08
N PRO A 443 22.89 -54.70 31.00
CA PRO A 443 23.78 -53.58 31.20
C PRO A 443 25.03 -53.65 30.30
N ALA A 444 25.41 -52.56 29.67
CA ALA A 444 26.70 -52.45 28.98
C ALA A 444 27.39 -51.10 29.27
N LEU A 445 28.46 -51.24 29.99
CA LEU A 445 29.75 -50.57 29.89
C LEU A 445 29.80 -49.02 29.86
N GLY A 446 30.43 -48.54 30.90
CA GLY A 446 30.81 -47.19 31.31
C GLY A 446 31.42 -46.28 30.23
N VAL A 447 30.95 -45.05 30.35
CA VAL A 447 31.69 -43.84 29.94
C VAL A 447 31.57 -42.87 31.10
N PRO A 448 32.62 -42.18 31.53
CA PRO A 448 32.67 -41.46 32.79
C PRO A 448 31.78 -40.22 32.75
N ALA A 449 31.08 -40.01 33.85
CA ALA A 449 30.30 -38.82 34.14
C ALA A 449 31.23 -37.60 34.23
N PHE A 450 31.01 -36.64 33.36
CA PHE A 450 31.44 -35.28 33.61
C PHE A 450 30.31 -34.60 34.40
N GLU A 451 30.55 -34.45 35.69
CA GLU A 451 29.85 -33.50 36.52
C GLU A 451 30.26 -32.07 36.05
N GLU A 452 29.36 -31.38 35.43
CA GLU A 452 29.41 -29.94 35.28
C GLU A 452 28.09 -29.35 35.82
N SER A 453 28.09 -29.13 37.12
CA SER A 453 27.11 -28.33 37.82
C SER A 453 27.32 -26.88 37.48
N ALA A 454 26.65 -26.39 36.43
CA ALA A 454 26.42 -24.98 36.24
C ALA A 454 25.33 -24.51 37.20
N PRO A 455 25.61 -23.48 38.05
CA PRO A 455 24.59 -22.90 38.89
C PRO A 455 23.50 -22.25 38.02
N ARG A 456 22.24 -22.67 38.20
CA ARG A 456 21.09 -22.00 37.61
C ARG A 456 21.07 -20.56 38.11
N PRO A 457 20.88 -19.57 37.26
CA PRO A 457 20.76 -18.17 37.70
C PRO A 457 19.55 -18.07 38.65
N ALA A 458 19.78 -17.43 39.79
CA ALA A 458 18.73 -17.18 40.79
C ALA A 458 17.61 -16.36 40.13
N ALA A 459 16.39 -16.91 40.16
CA ALA A 459 15.23 -16.19 39.66
C ALA A 459 15.00 -14.91 40.45
N LEU A 460 14.87 -13.77 39.78
CA LEU A 460 14.56 -12.50 40.40
C LEU A 460 13.13 -12.55 40.95
N GLU A 461 12.97 -12.65 42.26
CA GLU A 461 11.66 -12.58 42.95
C GLU A 461 11.23 -11.10 43.00
N ILE A 462 10.31 -10.72 42.13
CA ILE A 462 9.73 -9.37 42.10
C ILE A 462 8.41 -9.41 42.89
N PRO A 463 8.24 -8.59 43.95
CA PRO A 463 6.97 -8.53 44.69
C PRO A 463 5.83 -8.05 43.77
N ALA A 464 4.64 -8.59 43.90
CA ALA A 464 3.47 -8.31 43.04
C ALA A 464 2.98 -6.84 43.05
N LYS A 465 3.57 -5.97 43.85
CA LYS A 465 3.27 -4.54 43.95
C LYS A 465 4.52 -3.64 43.83
N ALA A 466 5.62 -4.12 43.25
CA ALA A 466 6.82 -3.33 43.08
C ALA A 466 6.62 -2.20 42.06
N THR A 467 7.14 -1.02 42.37
CA THR A 467 7.17 0.12 41.48
C THR A 467 8.21 -0.11 40.35
N MET A 468 8.07 0.57 39.21
CA MET A 468 9.04 0.48 38.10
C MET A 468 10.46 0.84 38.54
N ALA A 469 10.62 1.80 39.46
CA ALA A 469 11.92 2.18 40.02
C ALA A 469 12.56 1.06 40.86
N GLU A 470 11.76 0.30 41.61
CA GLU A 470 12.23 -0.85 42.40
C GLU A 470 12.60 -2.02 41.48
N ILE A 471 11.86 -2.27 40.43
CA ILE A 471 12.17 -3.30 39.41
C ILE A 471 13.46 -2.96 38.69
N GLU A 472 13.61 -1.72 38.24
CA GLU A 472 14.82 -1.24 37.57
C GLU A 472 16.05 -1.33 38.49
N ARG A 473 15.90 -0.92 39.75
CA ARG A 473 16.97 -1.06 40.76
C ARG A 473 17.36 -2.52 40.96
N ALA A 474 16.40 -3.43 41.11
CA ALA A 474 16.65 -4.84 41.27
C ALA A 474 17.36 -5.46 40.06
N ALA A 475 16.96 -5.09 38.86
CA ALA A 475 17.57 -5.54 37.59
C ALA A 475 19.05 -5.06 37.48
N ILE A 476 19.33 -3.81 37.85
CA ILE A 476 20.70 -3.26 37.86
C ILE A 476 21.58 -3.99 38.88
N VAL A 477 21.09 -4.22 40.11
CA VAL A 477 21.82 -4.95 41.14
C VAL A 477 22.12 -6.38 40.72
N HIS A 478 21.13 -7.06 40.16
CA HIS A 478 21.30 -8.42 39.66
C HIS A 478 22.32 -8.52 38.53
N ALA A 479 22.23 -7.65 37.52
CA ALA A 479 23.20 -7.61 36.44
C ALA A 479 24.61 -7.32 36.88
N LEU A 480 24.79 -6.41 37.86
CA LEU A 480 26.12 -6.14 38.44
C LEU A 480 26.68 -7.31 39.25
N ALA A 481 25.83 -8.03 39.97
CA ALA A 481 26.22 -9.24 40.72
C ALA A 481 26.61 -10.38 39.77
N GLU A 482 25.83 -10.61 38.72
CA GLU A 482 26.09 -11.63 37.69
C GLU A 482 27.43 -11.41 36.97
N TRP A 483 27.74 -10.15 36.64
CA TRP A 483 28.98 -9.77 35.93
C TRP A 483 30.09 -9.30 36.89
N LYS A 484 30.00 -9.69 38.19
CA LYS A 484 31.05 -9.40 39.21
C LYS A 484 31.53 -7.96 39.21
N GLY A 485 30.60 -7.00 39.12
CA GLY A 485 30.90 -5.58 39.12
C GLY A 485 31.38 -4.99 37.80
N ASN A 486 31.41 -5.77 36.71
CA ASN A 486 31.80 -5.27 35.38
C ASN A 486 30.67 -4.43 34.76
N ARG A 487 30.76 -3.10 34.95
CA ARG A 487 29.75 -2.11 34.57
C ARG A 487 29.46 -2.10 33.07
N ARG A 488 30.46 -2.35 32.22
CA ARG A 488 30.30 -2.40 30.76
C ARG A 488 29.45 -3.61 30.32
N LYS A 489 29.78 -4.79 30.85
CA LYS A 489 29.00 -6.03 30.53
C LYS A 489 27.59 -6.00 31.14
N ALA A 490 27.45 -5.41 32.35
CA ALA A 490 26.15 -5.22 32.97
C ALA A 490 25.26 -4.25 32.16
N ALA A 491 25.82 -3.17 31.62
CA ALA A 491 25.11 -2.23 30.75
C ALA A 491 24.65 -2.92 29.42
N GLU A 492 25.52 -3.72 28.83
CA GLU A 492 25.22 -4.49 27.62
C GLU A 492 24.11 -5.54 27.88
N ALA A 493 24.16 -6.26 28.98
CA ALA A 493 23.15 -7.23 29.40
C ALA A 493 21.78 -6.58 29.68
N LEU A 494 21.77 -5.35 30.19
CA LEU A 494 20.54 -4.57 30.41
C LEU A 494 20.05 -3.81 29.18
N GLY A 495 20.77 -3.86 28.06
CA GLY A 495 20.42 -3.15 26.83
C GLY A 495 20.51 -1.62 26.95
N ILE A 496 21.30 -1.07 27.89
CA ILE A 496 21.45 0.38 28.13
C ILE A 496 22.88 0.84 27.88
N GLY A 497 23.03 2.12 27.55
CA GLY A 497 24.36 2.70 27.38
C GLY A 497 25.14 2.81 28.74
N GLU A 498 26.46 2.64 28.72
CA GLU A 498 27.31 2.70 29.89
C GLU A 498 27.13 4.01 30.69
N ARG A 499 27.00 5.15 30.00
CA ARG A 499 26.69 6.46 30.61
C ARG A 499 25.33 6.47 31.34
N THR A 500 24.36 5.79 30.80
CA THR A 500 23.01 5.67 31.39
C THR A 500 23.08 4.83 32.66
N LEU A 501 23.81 3.72 32.65
CA LEU A 501 24.03 2.90 33.82
C LEU A 501 24.74 3.71 34.95
N TYR A 502 25.76 4.49 34.62
CA TYR A 502 26.44 5.35 35.62
C TYR A 502 25.49 6.38 36.25
N ARG A 503 24.64 7.01 35.46
CA ARG A 503 23.61 7.94 35.97
C ARG A 503 22.65 7.24 36.93
N LYS A 504 22.16 6.05 36.54
CA LYS A 504 21.23 5.23 37.35
C LYS A 504 21.86 4.72 38.64
N LEU A 505 23.11 4.31 38.61
CA LEU A 505 23.85 3.93 39.82
C LEU A 505 23.97 5.09 40.83
N LYS A 506 24.17 6.31 40.33
CA LYS A 506 24.19 7.51 41.18
C LYS A 506 22.80 7.87 41.68
N GLU A 507 21.77 7.74 40.89
CA GLU A 507 20.36 8.00 41.21
C GLU A 507 19.85 7.06 42.32
N TYR A 508 20.23 5.78 42.25
CA TYR A 508 19.82 4.76 43.21
C TYR A 508 20.80 4.53 44.39
N ASN A 509 21.82 5.40 44.53
CA ASN A 509 22.87 5.30 45.58
C ASN A 509 23.57 3.93 45.63
N LEU A 510 23.82 3.32 44.47
CA LEU A 510 24.49 2.02 44.34
C LEU A 510 25.99 2.15 43.97
N ALA A 511 26.55 3.37 44.00
CA ALA A 511 27.91 3.65 43.50
C ALA A 511 29.04 3.12 44.42
N ASP A 512 28.81 2.90 45.70
CA ASP A 512 29.84 2.61 46.72
C ASP A 512 29.74 1.23 47.37
N GLY A 513 29.00 0.27 46.81
CA GLY A 513 28.67 -0.96 47.51
C GLY A 513 28.72 -2.30 46.76
N LEU A 514 29.38 -2.39 45.59
CA LEU A 514 29.51 -3.69 44.87
C LEU A 514 30.84 -3.75 44.12
#